data_9ffa09f2d706053e8f6affdc643ee935
#
_entry.id   9ffa09f2d706053e8f6affdc643ee935
#
_cell.length_a   1.000
_cell.length_b   1.000
_cell.length_c   1.000
_cell.angle_alpha   90.00
_cell.angle_beta   90.00
_cell.angle_gamma   90.00
#
_symmetry.space_group_name_H-M   'P 1'
#
loop_
_entity.id
_entity.type
_entity.pdbx_description
1 polymer ?
#
loop_
_entity_poly.entity_id
_entity_poly.type
_entity_poly.pdbx_seq_one_letter_code
_entity_poly.pdbx_strand_id
1 'polypeptide(L)'
;MLPTCCFVLPGLYDSGPRHWQTRWEALYGYTRIHQHDWETPNLADWLHTINEVTAPFPSENLILIGHSLACCTIVRWAEKYQRPIKGALLVAPSDTEAPSYPTGTIGFTPMPLDRKSVV
;
A
#
# COMPACT_ATOMS: atom_id res chain seq x y z
N MET A 1 10.98 1.82 24.33
CA MET A 1 10.58 1.10 23.11
C MET A 1 9.46 1.84 22.42
N LEU A 2 9.64 2.12 21.14
CA LEU A 2 8.59 2.79 20.38
C LEU A 2 7.57 1.76 19.90
N PRO A 3 6.28 2.11 19.89
CA PRO A 3 5.25 1.19 19.43
C PRO A 3 5.34 0.94 17.94
N THR A 4 4.88 -0.23 17.53
CA THR A 4 4.72 -0.57 16.13
C THR A 4 3.59 0.29 15.55
N CYS A 5 3.83 0.82 14.35
CA CYS A 5 2.86 1.64 13.64
C CYS A 5 2.33 0.86 12.44
N CYS A 6 1.05 0.50 12.48
CA CYS A 6 0.42 -0.28 11.42
C CYS A 6 -0.49 0.60 10.58
N PHE A 7 -0.25 0.62 9.29
CA PHE A 7 -1.06 1.36 8.33
C PHE A 7 -1.72 0.39 7.35
N VAL A 8 -3.00 0.60 7.07
CA VAL A 8 -3.69 -0.14 6.02
C VAL A 8 -3.72 0.68 4.74
N LEU A 9 -3.43 0.03 3.64
CA LEU A 9 -3.34 0.67 2.32
C LEU A 9 -4.33 -0.03 1.38
N PRO A 10 -5.50 0.59 1.16
CA PRO A 10 -6.46 0.05 0.20
C PRO A 10 -5.95 0.18 -1.23
N GLY A 11 -6.48 -0.67 -2.10
CA GLY A 11 -6.17 -0.65 -3.52
C GLY A 11 -7.13 0.22 -4.32
N LEU A 12 -7.28 -0.14 -5.59
CA LEU A 12 -8.18 0.57 -6.51
C LEU A 12 -9.59 0.64 -5.92
N TYR A 13 -10.21 1.80 -6.03
CA TYR A 13 -11.56 2.10 -5.54
C TYR A 13 -11.71 2.10 -4.01
N ASP A 14 -10.58 2.11 -3.26
CA ASP A 14 -10.60 2.13 -1.80
C ASP A 14 -11.21 0.82 -1.23
N SER A 15 -11.28 0.74 0.08
CA SER A 15 -11.87 -0.40 0.78
C SER A 15 -13.17 0.01 1.44
N GLY A 16 -14.25 -0.66 1.05
CA GLY A 16 -15.56 -0.35 1.57
C GLY A 16 -15.76 -0.76 3.03
N PRO A 17 -16.95 -0.46 3.59
CA PRO A 17 -17.19 -0.69 5.02
C PRO A 17 -17.15 -2.16 5.43
N ARG A 18 -17.36 -3.08 4.51
CA ARG A 18 -17.33 -4.51 4.80
C ARG A 18 -15.99 -5.17 4.47
N HIS A 19 -15.06 -4.41 3.92
CA HIS A 19 -13.75 -4.93 3.55
C HIS A 19 -12.94 -5.29 4.80
N TRP A 20 -12.10 -6.33 4.71
CA TRP A 20 -11.32 -6.78 5.86
C TRP A 20 -10.40 -5.68 6.40
N GLN A 21 -9.87 -4.82 5.53
CA GLN A 21 -9.02 -3.72 5.99
C GLN A 21 -9.80 -2.75 6.87
N THR A 22 -11.03 -2.43 6.49
CA THR A 22 -11.90 -1.55 7.27
C THR A 22 -12.23 -2.17 8.63
N ARG A 23 -12.47 -3.47 8.64
CA ARG A 23 -12.74 -4.19 9.90
C ARG A 23 -11.53 -4.20 10.81
N TRP A 24 -10.34 -4.36 10.23
CA TRP A 24 -9.10 -4.35 11.00
C TRP A 24 -8.81 -2.97 11.59
N GLU A 25 -9.13 -1.90 10.87
CA GLU A 25 -9.03 -0.55 11.44
C GLU A 25 -9.87 -0.43 12.70
N ALA A 26 -11.12 -0.88 12.63
CA ALA A 26 -12.02 -0.80 13.78
C ALA A 26 -11.57 -1.69 14.95
N LEU A 27 -11.09 -2.89 14.64
CA LEU A 27 -10.71 -3.86 15.68
C LEU A 27 -9.39 -3.54 16.34
N TYR A 28 -8.42 -3.05 15.57
CA TYR A 28 -7.03 -2.92 16.05
C TYR A 28 -6.55 -1.48 16.12
N GLY A 29 -7.36 -0.53 15.69
CA GLY A 29 -6.96 0.87 15.70
C GLY A 29 -5.90 1.22 14.66
N TYR A 30 -5.81 0.46 13.57
CA TYR A 30 -4.89 0.75 12.49
C TYR A 30 -5.31 2.00 11.74
N THR A 31 -4.35 2.72 11.18
CA THR A 31 -4.60 3.95 10.46
C THR A 31 -4.60 3.68 8.96
N ARG A 32 -5.63 4.17 8.27
CA ARG A 32 -5.68 4.07 6.82
C ARG A 32 -4.86 5.18 6.18
N ILE A 33 -4.09 4.84 5.16
CA ILE A 33 -3.47 5.83 4.30
C ILE A 33 -4.47 6.20 3.22
N HIS A 34 -4.89 7.46 3.21
CA HIS A 34 -5.87 7.96 2.25
C HIS A 34 -5.17 8.51 1.02
N GLN A 35 -5.59 8.06 -0.16
CA GLN A 35 -5.08 8.57 -1.42
C GLN A 35 -6.03 9.65 -1.95
N HIS A 36 -5.51 10.55 -2.78
CA HIS A 36 -6.31 11.64 -3.34
C HIS A 36 -7.26 11.13 -4.43
N ASP A 37 -6.85 10.12 -5.17
CA ASP A 37 -7.64 9.58 -6.27
C ASP A 37 -7.62 8.06 -6.22
N TRP A 38 -8.78 7.50 -5.89
CA TRP A 38 -8.93 6.05 -5.79
C TRP A 38 -9.34 5.41 -7.10
N GLU A 39 -9.88 6.18 -8.04
CA GLU A 39 -10.46 5.64 -9.26
C GLU A 39 -9.51 5.63 -10.43
N THR A 40 -8.62 6.63 -10.51
CA THR A 40 -7.59 6.72 -11.54
C THR A 40 -6.22 6.93 -10.87
N PRO A 41 -5.73 5.92 -10.16
CA PRO A 41 -4.50 6.06 -9.39
C PRO A 41 -3.30 6.41 -10.24
N ASN A 42 -2.49 7.33 -9.71
CA ASN A 42 -1.19 7.67 -10.29
C ASN A 42 -0.12 7.19 -9.31
N LEU A 43 0.80 6.37 -9.78
CA LEU A 43 1.81 5.79 -8.90
C LEU A 43 2.63 6.85 -8.17
N ALA A 44 3.06 7.89 -8.87
CA ALA A 44 3.86 8.94 -8.24
C ALA A 44 3.11 9.60 -7.07
N ASP A 45 1.82 9.87 -7.25
CA ASP A 45 0.99 10.44 -6.18
C ASP A 45 0.82 9.47 -5.02
N TRP A 46 0.60 8.20 -5.32
CA TRP A 46 0.43 7.20 -4.28
C TRP A 46 1.70 6.98 -3.47
N LEU A 47 2.86 6.97 -4.15
CA LEU A 47 4.16 6.86 -3.46
C LEU A 47 4.41 8.08 -2.58
N HIS A 48 4.12 9.27 -3.08
CA HIS A 48 4.29 10.50 -2.33
C HIS A 48 3.43 10.52 -1.07
N THR A 49 2.18 10.10 -1.19
CA THR A 49 1.25 10.04 -0.06
C THR A 49 1.76 9.09 1.02
N ILE A 50 2.19 7.90 0.63
CA ILE A 50 2.75 6.94 1.61
C ILE A 50 3.94 7.56 2.32
N ASN A 51 4.82 8.19 1.56
CA ASN A 51 6.02 8.77 2.15
C ASN A 51 5.71 9.91 3.10
N GLU A 52 4.78 10.77 2.76
CA GLU A 52 4.38 11.88 3.63
C GLU A 52 3.73 11.39 4.92
N VAL A 53 2.80 10.44 4.81
CA VAL A 53 2.07 9.93 5.97
C VAL A 53 3.00 9.19 6.92
N THR A 54 3.96 8.44 6.40
CA THR A 54 4.86 7.63 7.23
C THR A 54 6.11 8.38 7.68
N ALA A 55 6.40 9.53 7.10
CA ALA A 55 7.63 10.28 7.41
C ALA A 55 7.85 10.57 8.90
N PRO A 56 6.82 10.92 9.69
CA PRO A 56 7.03 11.20 11.11
C PRO A 56 7.38 9.98 11.96
N PHE A 57 7.25 8.77 11.41
CA PHE A 57 7.42 7.55 12.18
C PHE A 57 8.74 6.87 11.86
N PRO A 58 9.42 6.29 12.87
CA PRO A 58 10.63 5.50 12.60
C PRO A 58 10.30 4.34 11.66
N SER A 59 11.07 4.22 10.59
CA SER A 59 10.74 3.22 9.57
C SER A 59 10.82 1.79 10.10
N GLU A 60 11.73 1.52 11.03
CA GLU A 60 11.85 0.18 11.62
C GLU A 60 10.64 -0.23 12.45
N ASN A 61 9.73 0.69 12.73
CA ASN A 61 8.49 0.40 13.46
C ASN A 61 7.27 0.30 12.55
N LEU A 62 7.45 0.52 11.24
CA LEU A 62 6.34 0.53 10.30
C LEU A 62 5.94 -0.87 9.87
N ILE A 63 4.64 -1.12 9.88
CA ILE A 63 4.04 -2.28 9.21
C ILE A 63 3.00 -1.75 8.23
N LEU A 64 3.13 -2.14 6.97
CA LEU A 64 2.22 -1.71 5.91
C LEU A 64 1.37 -2.90 5.47
N ILE A 65 0.07 -2.72 5.50
CA ILE A 65 -0.89 -3.79 5.20
C ILE A 65 -1.63 -3.40 3.92
N GLY A 66 -1.18 -3.99 2.82
CA GLY A 66 -1.68 -3.64 1.50
C GLY A 66 -2.63 -4.67 0.91
N HIS A 67 -3.55 -4.20 0.10
CA HIS A 67 -4.48 -5.04 -0.64
C HIS A 67 -4.46 -4.64 -2.11
N SER A 68 -4.41 -5.65 -2.99
CA SER A 68 -4.55 -5.45 -4.42
C SER A 68 -3.49 -4.49 -4.97
N LEU A 69 -3.89 -3.39 -5.59
CA LEU A 69 -2.96 -2.42 -6.18
C LEU A 69 -2.01 -1.79 -5.16
N ALA A 70 -2.43 -1.69 -3.90
CA ALA A 70 -1.58 -1.16 -2.85
C ALA A 70 -0.36 -2.05 -2.62
N CYS A 71 -0.45 -3.34 -2.89
CA CYS A 71 0.71 -4.24 -2.80
C CYS A 71 1.80 -3.79 -3.78
N CYS A 72 1.41 -3.46 -5.00
CA CYS A 72 2.34 -2.94 -6.01
C CYS A 72 2.94 -1.61 -5.55
N THR A 73 2.12 -0.78 -4.97
CA THR A 73 2.56 0.53 -4.47
C THR A 73 3.58 0.38 -3.35
N ILE A 74 3.35 -0.53 -2.42
CA ILE A 74 4.27 -0.77 -1.30
C ILE A 74 5.62 -1.26 -1.83
N VAL A 75 5.62 -2.19 -2.77
CA VAL A 75 6.85 -2.71 -3.35
C VAL A 75 7.64 -1.58 -4.03
N ARG A 76 6.95 -0.75 -4.81
CA ARG A 76 7.57 0.39 -5.48
C ARG A 76 8.08 1.43 -4.49
N TRP A 77 7.32 1.67 -3.42
CA TRP A 77 7.73 2.60 -2.38
C TRP A 77 8.99 2.12 -1.68
N ALA A 78 9.06 0.85 -1.33
CA ALA A 78 10.24 0.27 -0.69
C ALA A 78 11.46 0.36 -1.60
N GLU A 79 11.28 0.11 -2.89
CA GLU A 79 12.36 0.19 -3.87
C GLU A 79 12.87 1.62 -4.01
N LYS A 80 11.95 2.58 -4.08
CA LYS A 80 12.33 3.98 -4.33
C LYS A 80 13.00 4.64 -3.13
N TYR A 81 12.41 4.45 -1.94
CA TYR A 81 12.87 5.18 -0.76
C TYR A 81 13.84 4.38 0.10
N GLN A 82 13.92 3.09 -0.11
CA GLN A 82 14.86 2.19 0.58
C GLN A 82 14.86 2.36 2.10
N ARG A 83 13.71 2.61 2.67
CA ARG A 83 13.55 2.70 4.11
C ARG A 83 13.31 1.29 4.66
N PRO A 84 14.14 0.82 5.59
CA PRO A 84 13.89 -0.49 6.21
C PRO A 84 12.65 -0.43 7.08
N ILE A 85 11.66 -1.28 6.78
CA ILE A 85 10.43 -1.32 7.57
C ILE A 85 10.38 -2.62 8.35
N LYS A 86 9.52 -2.65 9.38
CA LYS A 86 9.38 -3.83 10.22
C LYS A 86 8.76 -4.98 9.46
N GLY A 87 7.81 -4.69 8.59
CA GLY A 87 7.19 -5.72 7.77
C GLY A 87 6.10 -5.17 6.88
N ALA A 88 5.65 -6.02 5.96
CA ALA A 88 4.52 -5.70 5.09
C ALA A 88 3.70 -6.97 4.89
N LEU A 89 2.39 -6.82 4.98
CA LEU A 89 1.45 -7.88 4.63
C LEU A 89 0.83 -7.50 3.29
N LEU A 90 1.07 -8.32 2.27
CA LEU A 90 0.62 -8.06 0.91
C LEU A 90 -0.43 -9.09 0.53
N VAL A 91 -1.68 -8.66 0.46
CA VAL A 91 -2.81 -9.56 0.25
C VAL A 91 -3.39 -9.36 -1.15
N ALA A 92 -3.47 -10.44 -1.91
CA ALA A 92 -4.03 -10.46 -3.26
C ALA A 92 -3.43 -9.39 -4.17
N PRO A 93 -2.10 -9.40 -4.39
CA PRO A 93 -1.47 -8.40 -5.26
C PRO A 93 -2.11 -8.37 -6.64
N SER A 94 -2.30 -7.16 -7.17
CA SER A 94 -2.85 -6.99 -8.51
C SER A 94 -1.84 -7.36 -9.58
N ASP A 95 -2.31 -7.98 -10.64
CA ASP A 95 -1.54 -8.14 -11.87
C ASP A 95 -1.83 -6.95 -12.76
N THR A 96 -1.06 -5.88 -12.60
CA THR A 96 -1.26 -4.64 -13.33
C THR A 96 -0.93 -4.77 -14.83
N GLU A 97 -0.28 -5.87 -15.20
CA GLU A 97 0.07 -6.12 -16.59
C GLU A 97 -0.97 -7.00 -17.30
N ALA A 98 -1.97 -7.50 -16.59
CA ALA A 98 -3.01 -8.32 -17.20
C ALA A 98 -3.86 -7.47 -18.16
N PRO A 99 -4.21 -8.00 -19.34
CA PRO A 99 -5.03 -7.25 -20.28
C PRO A 99 -6.41 -6.84 -19.74
N SER A 100 -6.92 -7.60 -18.76
CA SER A 100 -8.21 -7.33 -18.14
C SER A 100 -8.15 -6.31 -17.00
N TYR A 101 -6.96 -5.84 -16.66
CA TYR A 101 -6.84 -4.89 -15.56
C TYR A 101 -7.54 -3.58 -15.93
N PRO A 102 -8.26 -2.93 -15.00
CA PRO A 102 -8.96 -1.68 -15.30
C PRO A 102 -8.03 -0.61 -15.85
N THR A 103 -8.48 0.09 -16.89
CA THR A 103 -7.75 1.22 -17.44
C THR A 103 -7.82 2.42 -16.51
N GLY A 104 -6.92 3.38 -16.68
CA GLY A 104 -6.92 4.60 -15.90
C GLY A 104 -5.84 4.66 -14.82
N THR A 105 -5.20 3.51 -14.51
CA THR A 105 -4.05 3.53 -13.61
C THR A 105 -2.81 3.98 -14.37
N ILE A 106 -1.95 4.75 -13.72
CA ILE A 106 -0.78 5.33 -14.36
C ILE A 106 0.47 5.00 -13.57
N GLY A 107 1.47 4.45 -14.25
CA GLY A 107 2.81 4.25 -13.70
C GLY A 107 3.02 2.95 -12.96
N PHE A 108 2.03 2.08 -12.88
CA PHE A 108 2.12 0.85 -12.09
C PHE A 108 2.79 -0.31 -12.81
N THR A 109 3.03 -0.20 -14.09
CA THR A 109 3.73 -1.21 -14.88
C THR A 109 5.05 -0.68 -15.40
N PRO A 110 6.05 -1.53 -15.62
CA PRO A 110 6.08 -2.94 -15.21
C PRO A 110 6.32 -3.10 -13.71
N MET A 111 5.97 -4.27 -13.17
CA MET A 111 6.23 -4.58 -11.78
C MET A 111 7.71 -4.91 -11.57
N PRO A 112 8.28 -4.59 -10.39
CA PRO A 112 9.63 -5.03 -10.05
C PRO A 112 9.72 -6.55 -10.06
N LEU A 113 10.84 -7.07 -10.61
CA LEU A 113 10.99 -8.51 -10.78
C LEU A 113 11.36 -9.24 -9.50
N ASP A 114 12.01 -8.58 -8.57
CA ASP A 114 12.45 -9.21 -7.34
C ASP A 114 11.54 -8.91 -6.16
N ARG A 115 10.28 -8.64 -6.44
CA ARG A 115 9.32 -8.37 -5.38
C ARG A 115 9.22 -9.57 -4.45
N LYS A 116 9.10 -9.27 -3.16
CA LYS A 116 8.92 -10.28 -2.13
C LYS A 116 7.55 -10.09 -1.53
N SER A 117 6.70 -11.06 -1.77
CA SER A 117 5.37 -11.03 -1.19
C SER A 117 5.35 -11.82 0.10
N VAL A 118 4.67 -11.26 1.09
CA VAL A 118 4.42 -11.93 2.35
C VAL A 118 2.91 -11.94 2.50
N VAL A 119 2.39 -13.07 2.66
CA VAL A 119 0.94 -13.23 2.77
C VAL A 119 0.52 -13.35 4.20
#